data_21753f08e1ae013f757201b5a3868a1a
#
_entry.id   21753f08e1ae013f757201b5a3868a1a
#
_cell.length_a   1.000
_cell.length_b   1.000
_cell.length_c   1.000
_cell.angle_alpha   90.00
_cell.angle_beta   90.00
_cell.angle_gamma   90.00
#
_symmetry.space_group_name_H-M   'P 1'
#
loop_
_entity.id
_entity.type
_entity.pdbx_description
1 polymer ?
#
loop_
_entity_poly.entity_id
_entity_poly.type
_entity_poly.pdbx_seq_one_letter_code
_entity_poly.pdbx_strand_id
1 'polypeptide(L)'
;PGPYDGVLSRTLLADAYFDGDEAQALLQEAIATLPEVQRVVFNLHYFDEMKYREISQILRTSEGALKASYHLAVMKISAYLKRHD
;
A
#
# COMPACT_ATOMS: atom_id res chain seq x y z
N PRO A 1 1.92 6.38 -12.55
CA PRO A 1 1.59 6.57 -11.14
C PRO A 1 1.57 8.05 -10.76
N GLY A 2 0.78 8.39 -9.78
CA GLY A 2 0.71 9.74 -9.30
C GLY A 2 1.99 10.16 -8.60
N PRO A 3 2.26 11.48 -8.51
CA PRO A 3 3.48 11.96 -7.86
C PRO A 3 3.56 11.59 -6.37
N TYR A 4 2.43 11.36 -5.74
CA TYR A 4 2.39 11.02 -4.32
C TYR A 4 2.66 9.55 -4.03
N ASP A 5 2.35 8.66 -4.98
CA ASP A 5 2.46 7.22 -4.74
C ASP A 5 3.89 6.81 -4.41
N GLY A 6 4.86 7.27 -5.20
CA GLY A 6 6.25 6.93 -4.98
C GLY A 6 6.81 7.51 -3.69
N VAL A 7 6.43 8.75 -3.36
CA VAL A 7 6.91 9.42 -2.17
C VAL A 7 6.36 8.75 -0.91
N LEU A 8 5.04 8.51 -0.88
CA LEU A 8 4.40 7.87 0.26
C LEU A 8 4.89 6.45 0.46
N SER A 9 5.05 5.71 -0.62
CA SER A 9 5.54 4.33 -0.54
C SER A 9 6.98 4.28 -0.04
N ARG A 10 7.83 5.20 -0.47
CA ARG A 10 9.21 5.25 0.00
C ARG A 10 9.29 5.62 1.47
N THR A 11 8.46 6.56 1.92
CA THR A 11 8.40 6.94 3.32
C THR A 11 7.93 5.77 4.17
N LEU A 12 6.89 5.08 3.71
CA LEU A 12 6.36 3.91 4.39
C LEU A 12 7.42 2.82 4.48
N LEU A 13 8.12 2.56 3.39
CA LEU A 13 9.16 1.56 3.33
C LEU A 13 10.31 1.90 4.29
N ALA A 14 10.75 3.15 4.29
CA ALA A 14 11.84 3.59 5.15
C ALA A 14 11.45 3.44 6.63
N ASP A 15 10.25 3.86 7.00
CA ASP A 15 9.78 3.76 8.38
C ASP A 15 9.65 2.32 8.83
N ALA A 16 9.14 1.46 7.97
CA ALA A 16 8.92 0.04 8.29
C ALA A 16 10.22 -0.76 8.31
N TYR A 17 11.24 -0.30 7.58
CA TYR A 17 12.46 -1.07 7.38
C TYR A 17 13.45 -1.00 8.53
N PHE A 18 13.38 0.04 9.34
CA PHE A 18 14.42 0.27 10.35
C PHE A 18 14.41 -0.71 11.50
N ASP A 19 13.24 -1.16 11.91
CA ASP A 19 13.11 -1.96 13.12
C ASP A 19 12.94 -3.46 12.86
N GLY A 20 13.22 -3.89 11.64
CA GLY A 20 13.23 -5.31 11.31
C GLY A 20 11.88 -5.99 11.49
N ASP A 21 11.87 -7.06 12.27
CA ASP A 21 10.69 -7.91 12.40
C ASP A 21 9.50 -7.23 13.06
N GLU A 22 9.75 -6.36 14.01
CA GLU A 22 8.68 -5.61 14.69
C GLU A 22 7.99 -4.66 13.73
N ALA A 23 8.77 -3.94 12.92
CA ALA A 23 8.24 -3.03 11.94
C ALA A 23 7.47 -3.78 10.85
N GLN A 24 7.98 -4.92 10.43
CA GLN A 24 7.29 -5.75 9.43
C GLN A 24 5.97 -6.28 9.98
N ALA A 25 5.95 -6.71 11.24
CA ALA A 25 4.72 -7.16 11.88
C ALA A 25 3.69 -6.04 11.96
N LEU A 26 4.13 -4.84 12.32
CA LEU A 26 3.25 -3.68 12.41
C LEU A 26 2.71 -3.29 11.04
N LEU A 27 3.55 -3.37 10.00
CA LEU A 27 3.13 -3.12 8.62
C LEU A 27 2.04 -4.11 8.21
N GLN A 28 2.22 -5.39 8.52
CA GLN A 28 1.21 -6.41 8.19
C GLN A 28 -0.09 -6.17 8.95
N GLU A 29 -0.02 -5.75 10.20
CA GLU A 29 -1.21 -5.36 10.95
C GLU A 29 -1.95 -4.20 10.29
N ALA A 30 -1.21 -3.19 9.86
CA ALA A 30 -1.78 -2.03 9.19
C ALA A 30 -2.49 -2.45 7.90
N ILE A 31 -1.84 -3.30 7.11
CA ILE A 31 -2.42 -3.81 5.86
C ILE A 31 -3.71 -4.59 6.15
N ALA A 32 -3.71 -5.38 7.22
CA ALA A 32 -4.89 -6.18 7.58
C ALA A 32 -6.11 -5.33 7.95
N THR A 33 -5.91 -4.07 8.32
CA THR A 33 -7.03 -3.17 8.65
C THR A 33 -7.70 -2.57 7.41
N LEU A 34 -7.10 -2.71 6.24
CA LEU A 34 -7.62 -2.10 5.01
C LEU A 34 -8.88 -2.81 4.52
N PRO A 35 -9.81 -2.06 3.89
CA PRO A 35 -10.87 -2.70 3.12
C PRO A 35 -10.28 -3.62 2.06
N GLU A 36 -11.01 -4.66 1.71
CA GLU A 36 -10.51 -5.74 0.85
C GLU A 36 -9.87 -5.23 -0.45
N VAL A 37 -10.56 -4.35 -1.17
CA VAL A 37 -10.04 -3.86 -2.46
C VAL A 37 -8.73 -3.12 -2.26
N GLN A 38 -8.65 -2.25 -1.26
CA GLN A 38 -7.43 -1.51 -0.99
C GLN A 38 -6.29 -2.44 -0.61
N ARG A 39 -6.59 -3.45 0.21
CA ARG A 39 -5.58 -4.44 0.63
C ARG A 39 -5.04 -5.23 -0.56
N VAL A 40 -5.93 -5.70 -1.42
CA VAL A 40 -5.53 -6.48 -2.60
C VAL A 40 -4.68 -5.62 -3.54
N VAL A 41 -5.13 -4.41 -3.84
CA VAL A 41 -4.40 -3.51 -4.73
C VAL A 41 -3.03 -3.16 -4.13
N PHE A 42 -3.00 -2.88 -2.83
CA PHE A 42 -1.73 -2.57 -2.17
C PHE A 42 -0.75 -3.73 -2.30
N ASN A 43 -1.19 -4.94 -1.98
CA ASN A 43 -0.32 -6.11 -2.02
C ASN A 43 0.19 -6.40 -3.43
N LEU A 44 -0.68 -6.31 -4.44
CA LEU A 44 -0.28 -6.58 -5.81
C LEU A 44 0.71 -5.54 -6.35
N HIS A 45 0.49 -4.29 -6.02
CA HIS A 45 1.34 -3.23 -6.54
C HIS A 45 2.65 -3.08 -5.74
N TYR A 46 2.56 -3.15 -4.42
CA TYR A 46 3.71 -2.90 -3.54
C TYR A 46 4.65 -4.11 -3.45
N PHE A 47 4.11 -5.27 -3.10
CA PHE A 47 4.94 -6.47 -2.89
C PHE A 47 5.19 -7.24 -4.19
N ASP A 48 4.17 -7.42 -5.00
CA ASP A 48 4.29 -8.19 -6.24
C ASP A 48 4.75 -7.34 -7.41
N GLU A 49 4.89 -6.03 -7.21
CA GLU A 49 5.41 -5.08 -8.19
C GLU A 49 4.65 -5.10 -9.51
N MET A 50 3.36 -5.40 -9.45
CA MET A 50 2.52 -5.43 -10.64
C MET A 50 2.18 -4.00 -11.07
N LYS A 51 2.16 -3.81 -12.38
CA LYS A 51 1.74 -2.53 -12.96
C LYS A 51 0.23 -2.38 -12.86
N TYR A 52 -0.25 -1.16 -12.75
CA TYR A 52 -1.70 -0.91 -12.70
C TYR A 52 -2.42 -1.52 -13.89
N ARG A 53 -1.80 -1.50 -15.07
CA ARG A 53 -2.40 -2.11 -16.26
C ARG A 53 -2.65 -3.60 -16.05
N GLU A 54 -1.71 -4.29 -15.45
CA GLU A 54 -1.83 -5.72 -15.18
C GLU A 54 -2.92 -5.99 -14.14
N ILE A 55 -2.91 -5.20 -13.07
CA ILE A 55 -3.92 -5.34 -12.01
C ILE A 55 -5.31 -5.03 -12.57
N SER A 56 -5.40 -4.02 -13.44
CA SER A 56 -6.64 -3.65 -14.10
C SER A 56 -7.26 -4.82 -14.86
N GLN A 57 -6.42 -5.58 -15.55
CA GLN A 57 -6.88 -6.75 -16.30
C GLN A 57 -7.39 -7.86 -15.39
N ILE A 58 -6.71 -8.08 -14.27
CA ILE A 58 -7.08 -9.13 -13.32
C ILE A 58 -8.36 -8.77 -12.57
N LEU A 59 -8.42 -7.56 -12.04
CA LEU A 59 -9.53 -7.13 -11.19
C LEU A 59 -10.68 -6.50 -11.96
N ARG A 60 -10.51 -6.29 -13.27
CA ARG A 60 -11.51 -5.65 -14.13
C ARG A 60 -11.94 -4.30 -13.57
N THR A 61 -10.98 -3.52 -13.15
CA THR A 61 -11.15 -2.20 -12.57
C THR A 61 -10.28 -1.22 -13.33
N SER A 62 -10.73 0.00 -13.55
CA SER A 62 -9.95 0.99 -14.28
C SER A 62 -8.64 1.32 -13.54
N GLU A 63 -7.61 1.67 -14.31
CA GLU A 63 -6.33 2.05 -13.73
C GLU A 63 -6.46 3.26 -12.81
N GLY A 64 -7.32 4.22 -13.18
CA GLY A 64 -7.55 5.38 -12.33
C GLY A 64 -8.14 5.01 -10.97
N ALA A 65 -9.10 4.08 -10.95
CA ALA A 65 -9.67 3.60 -9.71
C ALA A 65 -8.64 2.85 -8.86
N LEU A 66 -7.76 2.08 -9.51
CA LEU A 66 -6.69 1.36 -8.80
C LEU A 66 -5.69 2.32 -8.17
N LYS A 67 -5.31 3.37 -8.89
CA LYS A 67 -4.41 4.39 -8.34
C LYS A 67 -5.02 5.07 -7.12
N ALA A 68 -6.30 5.38 -7.19
CA ALA A 68 -7.02 5.97 -6.06
C ALA A 68 -7.05 5.01 -4.87
N SER A 69 -7.34 3.73 -5.11
CA SER A 69 -7.36 2.71 -4.06
C SER A 69 -5.99 2.54 -3.42
N TYR A 70 -4.95 2.52 -4.23
CA TYR A 70 -3.58 2.39 -3.74
C TYR A 70 -3.21 3.60 -2.88
N HIS A 71 -3.53 4.79 -3.35
CA HIS A 71 -3.26 6.02 -2.61
C HIS A 71 -3.93 6.01 -1.23
N LEU A 72 -5.22 5.63 -1.20
CA LEU A 72 -5.95 5.51 0.06
C LEU A 72 -5.33 4.47 0.97
N ALA A 73 -4.91 3.34 0.43
CA ALA A 73 -4.24 2.30 1.20
C ALA A 73 -2.98 2.83 1.86
N VAL A 74 -2.12 3.50 1.09
CA VAL A 74 -0.86 4.05 1.63
C VAL A 74 -1.14 5.08 2.71
N MET A 75 -2.13 5.95 2.51
CA MET A 75 -2.52 6.94 3.50
C MET A 75 -2.95 6.30 4.81
N LYS A 76 -3.80 5.27 4.73
CA LYS A 76 -4.31 4.57 5.90
C LYS A 76 -3.21 3.80 6.63
N ILE A 77 -2.33 3.15 5.88
CA ILE A 77 -1.19 2.43 6.47
C ILE A 77 -0.28 3.42 7.19
N SER A 78 0.06 4.54 6.56
CA SER A 78 0.91 5.55 7.18
C SER A 78 0.29 6.08 8.48
N ALA A 79 -1.00 6.34 8.48
CA ALA A 79 -1.70 6.80 9.68
C ALA A 79 -1.68 5.75 10.78
N TYR A 80 -1.87 4.48 10.42
CA TYR A 80 -1.82 3.39 11.37
C TYR A 80 -0.44 3.29 12.02
N LEU A 81 0.61 3.31 11.22
CA LEU A 81 1.98 3.21 11.72
C LEU A 81 2.32 4.36 12.66
N LYS A 82 1.87 5.56 12.35
CA LYS A 82 2.12 6.73 13.20
C LYS A 82 1.44 6.61 14.57
N ARG A 83 0.25 6.01 14.61
CA ARG A 83 -0.47 5.83 15.88
C ARG A 83 0.16 4.78 16.76
N HIS A 84 0.88 3.84 16.18
CA HIS A 84 1.48 2.71 16.91
C HIS A 84 3.00 2.84 17.04
N ASP A 85 3.50 4.01 16.80
CA ASP A 85 4.93 4.29 16.85
C ASP A 85 5.45 4.46 18.28
#